data_0ddb640416d9940eeb13a3f6a3ae7d16
#
_entry.id   0ddb640416d9940eeb13a3f6a3ae7d16
#
_cell.length_a   1.000
_cell.length_b   1.000
_cell.length_c   1.000
_cell.angle_alpha   90.00
_cell.angle_beta   90.00
_cell.angle_gamma   90.00
#
_symmetry.space_group_name_H-M   'P 1'
#
loop_
_entity.id
_entity.type
_entity.pdbx_description
1 polymer ?
#
loop_
_entity_poly.entity_id
_entity_poly.type
_entity_poly.pdbx_seq_one_letter_code
_entity_poly.pdbx_strand_id
1 'polypeptide(L)'
;MQLLRKRRLDQACALMLGLCAAGTARAAPDDVFMQAEPATGEFTSVRVEASYDMVNRSVDVFNLRGRQGPVSDNAGDYRGGKLMLGYKFSPHWSGSATYWRRGIEYGQDRNHIDTWMLAMHYDPLAEAGARDRIMLRFSLWGDHAGSLNRSSPVMVRNTTFNSLTVNNANDVQAQADVIFSGELTERNQLTGFVGLGISRVTVGSLNTRLQRGNCNFNVAIGSDNLANGQLAAPCNVGNVTLQSASFSVNASQFGLDFNDDFNYTAGYLNLGGSWRWKYDRFAARLGYQFQYLLRSNVDSRAESYGNAPIKSNHTLGLELSYGVAKNVEVFLRGQASLYNFVGTIPFLYNATTAGKLDRYYGYGSIGIRFSGF
;
A
#
# COMPACT_ATOMS: atom_id res chain seq x y z
N MET A 1 -7.65 -39.67 18.52
CA MET A 1 -7.76 -38.21 18.36
C MET A 1 -6.47 -37.56 17.82
N GLN A 2 -5.28 -37.86 18.32
CA GLN A 2 -4.00 -37.33 17.81
C GLN A 2 -3.68 -37.71 16.35
N LEU A 3 -4.01 -38.93 15.88
CA LEU A 3 -3.77 -39.39 14.53
C LEU A 3 -4.64 -38.67 13.47
N LEU A 4 -5.87 -38.30 13.81
CA LEU A 4 -6.76 -37.51 12.93
C LEU A 4 -6.28 -36.05 12.81
N ARG A 5 -5.69 -35.50 13.87
CA ARG A 5 -5.11 -34.14 13.88
C ARG A 5 -3.89 -34.06 12.95
N LYS A 6 -3.02 -35.08 12.99
CA LYS A 6 -1.83 -35.17 12.13
C LYS A 6 -2.20 -35.27 10.65
N ARG A 7 -3.19 -36.13 10.30
CA ARG A 7 -3.67 -36.25 8.91
C ARG A 7 -4.27 -34.97 8.35
N ARG A 8 -4.98 -34.17 9.15
CA ARG A 8 -5.55 -32.88 8.69
C ARG A 8 -4.46 -31.82 8.50
N LEU A 9 -3.41 -31.82 9.32
CA LEU A 9 -2.25 -30.95 9.14
C LEU A 9 -1.50 -31.30 7.85
N ASP A 10 -1.28 -32.61 7.61
CA ASP A 10 -0.58 -33.10 6.42
C ASP A 10 -1.38 -32.79 5.13
N GLN A 11 -2.71 -32.83 5.17
CA GLN A 11 -3.56 -32.44 4.04
C GLN A 11 -3.57 -30.92 3.80
N ALA A 12 -3.55 -30.10 4.84
CA ALA A 12 -3.41 -28.64 4.71
C ALA A 12 -2.04 -28.25 4.14
N CYS A 13 -0.98 -28.90 4.59
CA CYS A 13 0.38 -28.72 4.04
C CYS A 13 0.50 -29.19 2.59
N ALA A 14 -0.15 -30.31 2.23
CA ALA A 14 -0.14 -30.83 0.85
C ALA A 14 -0.94 -29.95 -0.13
N LEU A 15 -2.05 -29.35 0.31
CA LEU A 15 -2.79 -28.35 -0.49
C LEU A 15 -1.96 -27.08 -0.74
N MET A 16 -1.15 -26.69 0.23
CA MET A 16 -0.27 -25.54 0.11
C MET A 16 0.90 -25.75 -0.84
N LEU A 17 1.51 -26.95 -0.82
CA LEU A 17 2.60 -27.29 -1.74
C LEU A 17 2.12 -27.35 -3.21
N GLY A 18 0.85 -27.69 -3.45
CA GLY A 18 0.25 -27.68 -4.77
C GLY A 18 -0.04 -26.27 -5.33
N LEU A 19 -0.26 -25.27 -4.48
CA LEU A 19 -0.48 -23.88 -4.87
C LEU A 19 0.84 -23.09 -5.10
N CYS A 20 1.94 -23.56 -4.56
CA CYS A 20 3.25 -22.92 -4.74
C CYS A 20 3.86 -23.12 -6.14
N ALA A 21 3.29 -23.96 -7.00
CA ALA A 21 3.84 -24.29 -8.32
C ALA A 21 3.35 -23.38 -9.46
N ALA A 22 2.43 -22.45 -9.22
CA ALA A 22 1.88 -21.59 -10.26
C ALA A 22 1.87 -20.12 -9.82
N GLY A 23 2.88 -19.37 -10.16
CA GLY A 23 2.73 -17.91 -10.25
C GLY A 23 3.60 -17.07 -9.33
N THR A 24 4.12 -16.07 -9.89
CA THR A 24 4.94 -14.96 -9.40
C THR A 24 4.24 -14.12 -8.32
N ALA A 25 4.93 -13.76 -7.27
CA ALA A 25 4.49 -13.15 -6.01
C ALA A 25 4.36 -11.59 -5.98
N ARG A 26 3.53 -10.93 -5.09
CA ARG A 26 3.12 -9.50 -5.20
C ARG A 26 2.60 -8.84 -3.91
N ALA A 27 2.41 -7.51 -3.87
CA ALA A 27 2.25 -6.57 -2.74
C ALA A 27 1.07 -6.79 -1.71
N ALA A 28 1.15 -6.24 -0.49
CA ALA A 28 0.23 -6.43 0.66
C ALA A 28 -0.41 -5.14 1.17
N PRO A 29 -1.54 -5.22 1.93
CA PRO A 29 -2.14 -4.04 2.58
C PRO A 29 -1.21 -3.36 3.57
N ASP A 30 -1.36 -2.05 3.71
CA ASP A 30 -0.47 -1.10 4.41
C ASP A 30 -0.52 -1.17 5.95
N ASP A 31 -1.26 -2.10 6.54
CA ASP A 31 -1.40 -2.17 7.98
C ASP A 31 -0.89 -3.52 8.51
N VAL A 32 0.29 -3.49 9.14
CA VAL A 32 0.90 -4.69 9.74
C VAL A 32 -0.01 -5.39 10.75
N PHE A 33 -0.92 -4.66 11.40
CA PHE A 33 -1.85 -5.23 12.36
C PHE A 33 -3.07 -5.87 11.70
N MET A 34 -3.45 -5.46 10.50
CA MET A 34 -4.42 -6.18 9.68
C MET A 34 -3.81 -7.47 9.14
N GLN A 35 -2.53 -7.44 8.72
CA GLN A 35 -1.83 -8.63 8.25
C GLN A 35 -1.63 -9.67 9.35
N ALA A 36 -1.14 -9.24 10.50
CA ALA A 36 -0.86 -10.09 11.66
C ALA A 36 -2.07 -10.18 12.62
N GLU A 37 -3.30 -10.07 12.12
CA GLU A 37 -4.49 -10.22 12.96
C GLU A 37 -4.57 -11.64 13.53
N PRO A 38 -4.76 -11.79 14.85
CA PRO A 38 -4.84 -13.12 15.45
C PRO A 38 -6.00 -13.92 14.89
N ALA A 39 -5.81 -15.21 14.71
CA ALA A 39 -6.85 -16.18 14.39
C ALA A 39 -7.76 -16.43 15.59
N THR A 40 -8.19 -15.38 16.29
CA THR A 40 -9.00 -15.51 17.50
C THR A 40 -10.45 -15.18 17.22
N GLY A 41 -11.32 -16.00 17.79
CA GLY A 41 -12.74 -15.73 17.86
C GLY A 41 -13.09 -14.60 18.87
N GLU A 42 -12.24 -13.57 18.99
CA GLU A 42 -12.45 -12.49 19.96
C GLU A 42 -13.64 -11.59 19.62
N PHE A 43 -14.09 -11.55 18.38
CA PHE A 43 -15.37 -10.92 18.09
C PHE A 43 -16.48 -11.95 17.95
N THR A 44 -17.52 -11.79 18.74
CA THR A 44 -18.61 -12.77 18.82
C THR A 44 -19.47 -12.79 17.57
N SER A 45 -19.76 -11.62 16.97
CA SER A 45 -20.55 -11.52 15.73
C SER A 45 -20.16 -10.34 14.85
N VAL A 46 -19.99 -9.14 15.40
CA VAL A 46 -19.72 -7.89 14.69
C VAL A 46 -18.47 -7.23 15.23
N ARG A 47 -17.64 -6.69 14.35
CA ARG A 47 -16.52 -5.80 14.68
C ARG A 47 -16.57 -4.56 13.81
N VAL A 48 -16.41 -3.41 14.44
CA VAL A 48 -16.26 -2.12 13.75
C VAL A 48 -15.00 -1.45 14.26
N GLU A 49 -14.15 -0.99 13.35
CA GLU A 49 -12.99 -0.17 13.68
C GLU A 49 -13.00 1.10 12.85
N ALA A 50 -12.84 2.25 13.51
CA ALA A 50 -12.67 3.53 12.84
C ALA A 50 -11.38 4.17 13.35
N SER A 51 -10.54 4.66 12.43
CA SER A 51 -9.31 5.38 12.79
C SER A 51 -9.10 6.61 11.93
N TYR A 52 -8.31 7.53 12.48
CA TYR A 52 -7.73 8.66 11.78
C TYR A 52 -6.21 8.54 11.83
N ASP A 53 -5.59 8.62 10.66
CA ASP A 53 -4.17 8.41 10.47
C ASP A 53 -3.50 9.71 10.00
N MET A 54 -2.30 10.01 10.49
CA MET A 54 -1.57 11.20 10.06
C MET A 54 -0.06 11.06 10.15
N VAL A 55 0.62 11.78 9.28
CA VAL A 55 2.03 12.14 9.39
C VAL A 55 2.19 13.62 9.06
N ASN A 56 2.86 14.35 9.94
CA ASN A 56 3.28 15.73 9.73
C ASN A 56 4.44 16.03 10.68
N ARG A 57 4.96 17.28 10.69
CA ARG A 57 6.04 17.68 11.61
C ARG A 57 5.72 17.42 13.09
N SER A 58 4.45 17.50 13.48
CA SER A 58 4.01 17.31 14.86
C SER A 58 3.89 15.83 15.27
N VAL A 59 3.79 14.90 14.32
CA VAL A 59 3.53 13.47 14.55
C VAL A 59 4.67 12.56 14.06
N ASP A 60 5.75 13.14 13.53
CA ASP A 60 6.94 12.38 13.11
C ASP A 60 7.81 11.98 14.31
N VAL A 61 7.27 11.04 15.12
CA VAL A 61 7.88 10.60 16.38
C VAL A 61 9.32 10.07 16.20
N PHE A 62 9.60 9.49 15.04
CA PHE A 62 10.89 8.88 14.72
C PHE A 62 11.81 9.80 13.90
N ASN A 63 11.39 11.03 13.62
CA ASN A 63 12.11 11.98 12.76
C ASN A 63 12.49 11.36 11.40
N LEU A 64 11.62 10.54 10.83
CA LEU A 64 11.86 9.83 9.57
C LEU A 64 11.85 10.80 8.39
N ARG A 65 10.98 11.81 8.42
CA ARG A 65 10.87 12.86 7.40
C ARG A 65 12.08 13.78 7.39
N GLY A 66 12.63 14.11 8.54
CA GLY A 66 13.84 14.93 8.68
C GLY A 66 15.07 14.35 7.97
N ARG A 67 15.08 13.04 7.73
CA ARG A 67 16.14 12.34 6.99
C ARG A 67 15.99 12.43 5.47
N GLN A 68 14.91 12.97 4.96
CA GLN A 68 14.62 13.04 3.52
C GLN A 68 15.30 14.19 2.79
N GLY A 69 16.09 15.01 3.47
CA GLY A 69 16.78 16.16 2.89
C GLY A 69 15.86 17.37 2.64
N PRO A 70 16.36 18.43 1.98
CA PRO A 70 15.61 19.65 1.75
C PRO A 70 14.50 19.43 0.71
N VAL A 71 13.30 19.13 1.18
CA VAL A 71 12.05 19.11 0.43
C VAL A 71 11.11 20.17 1.01
N SER A 72 10.03 20.49 0.32
CA SER A 72 8.99 21.36 0.86
C SER A 72 8.51 20.85 2.22
N ASP A 73 8.17 21.75 3.13
CA ASP A 73 7.85 21.47 4.53
C ASP A 73 6.75 20.40 4.73
N ASN A 74 5.85 20.26 3.77
CA ASN A 74 4.73 19.32 3.76
C ASN A 74 4.91 18.16 2.76
N ALA A 75 6.09 17.98 2.16
CA ALA A 75 6.31 16.91 1.20
C ALA A 75 6.14 15.52 1.86
N GLY A 76 5.11 14.79 1.43
CA GLY A 76 4.76 13.48 1.98
C GLY A 76 3.95 13.58 3.28
N ASP A 77 3.41 14.73 3.68
CA ASP A 77 2.40 14.82 4.72
C ASP A 77 1.20 13.99 4.33
N TYR A 78 0.70 13.24 5.29
CA TYR A 78 -0.34 12.26 5.08
C TYR A 78 -1.46 12.43 6.09
N ARG A 79 -2.69 12.32 5.63
CA ARG A 79 -3.89 12.26 6.45
C ARG A 79 -4.82 11.19 5.90
N GLY A 80 -5.34 10.34 6.76
CA GLY A 80 -6.24 9.28 6.34
C GLY A 80 -7.36 9.04 7.33
N GLY A 81 -8.46 8.52 6.81
CA GLY A 81 -9.55 7.98 7.62
C GLY A 81 -9.87 6.57 7.15
N LYS A 82 -9.89 5.62 8.08
CA LYS A 82 -10.16 4.20 7.84
C LYS A 82 -11.41 3.77 8.59
N LEU A 83 -12.25 3.01 7.91
CA LEU A 83 -13.40 2.31 8.49
C LEU A 83 -13.33 0.84 8.11
N MET A 84 -13.41 -0.06 9.07
CA MET A 84 -13.49 -1.50 8.88
C MET A 84 -14.75 -2.04 9.54
N LEU A 85 -15.42 -2.94 8.83
CA LEU A 85 -16.56 -3.72 9.30
C LEU A 85 -16.20 -5.20 9.18
N GLY A 86 -16.33 -5.96 10.27
CA GLY A 86 -16.15 -7.41 10.29
C GLY A 86 -17.42 -8.10 10.76
N TYR A 87 -17.71 -9.26 10.18
CA TYR A 87 -18.86 -10.09 10.56
C TYR A 87 -18.49 -11.56 10.57
N LYS A 88 -18.94 -12.27 11.61
CA LYS A 88 -18.76 -13.71 11.76
C LYS A 88 -20.04 -14.43 11.36
N PHE A 89 -20.01 -15.12 10.22
CA PHE A 89 -21.17 -15.83 9.64
C PHE A 89 -21.41 -17.17 10.33
N SER A 90 -20.33 -17.81 10.79
CA SER A 90 -20.36 -19.11 11.43
C SER A 90 -19.12 -19.29 12.33
N PRO A 91 -19.02 -20.36 13.13
CA PRO A 91 -17.81 -20.63 13.91
C PRO A 91 -16.53 -20.68 13.07
N HIS A 92 -16.62 -21.12 11.81
CA HIS A 92 -15.49 -21.30 10.91
C HIS A 92 -15.27 -20.13 9.95
N TRP A 93 -16.28 -19.31 9.67
CA TRP A 93 -16.23 -18.29 8.63
C TRP A 93 -16.50 -16.90 9.16
N SER A 94 -15.63 -15.97 8.79
CA SER A 94 -15.85 -14.54 8.99
C SER A 94 -15.38 -13.76 7.78
N GLY A 95 -15.89 -12.55 7.62
CA GLY A 95 -15.47 -11.64 6.56
C GLY A 95 -15.32 -10.23 7.08
N SER A 96 -14.54 -9.44 6.37
CA SER A 96 -14.40 -8.01 6.65
C SER A 96 -14.37 -7.18 5.38
N ALA A 97 -14.86 -5.94 5.50
CA ALA A 97 -14.77 -4.92 4.49
C ALA A 97 -14.09 -3.70 5.11
N THR A 98 -13.10 -3.13 4.41
CA THR A 98 -12.39 -1.93 4.85
C THR A 98 -12.44 -0.89 3.73
N TYR A 99 -12.66 0.36 4.11
CA TYR A 99 -12.50 1.52 3.25
C TYR A 99 -11.53 2.49 3.91
N TRP A 100 -10.59 3.02 3.13
CA TRP A 100 -9.58 3.93 3.60
C TRP A 100 -9.39 5.07 2.60
N ARG A 101 -9.63 6.29 3.02
CA ARG A 101 -9.35 7.49 2.23
C ARG A 101 -8.11 8.15 2.75
N ARG A 102 -7.14 8.35 1.87
CA ARG A 102 -5.82 8.91 2.18
C ARG A 102 -5.57 10.17 1.38
N GLY A 103 -5.03 11.19 2.03
CA GLY A 103 -4.54 12.42 1.40
C GLY A 103 -3.03 12.51 1.57
N ILE A 104 -2.31 12.70 0.46
CA ILE A 104 -0.85 12.91 0.45
C ILE A 104 -0.58 14.31 -0.06
N GLU A 105 0.17 15.10 0.70
CA GLU A 105 0.52 16.48 0.35
C GLU A 105 1.93 16.56 -0.23
N TYR A 106 2.10 17.43 -1.23
CA TYR A 106 3.38 17.72 -1.82
C TYR A 106 3.42 19.17 -2.31
N GLY A 107 3.99 20.08 -1.52
CA GLY A 107 3.91 21.52 -1.81
C GLY A 107 2.48 22.03 -1.74
N GLN A 108 1.97 22.49 -2.88
CA GLN A 108 0.59 22.98 -3.01
C GLN A 108 -0.39 21.86 -3.39
N ASP A 109 0.13 20.72 -3.79
CA ASP A 109 -0.67 19.61 -4.30
C ASP A 109 -1.21 18.77 -3.16
N ARG A 110 -2.49 18.39 -3.27
CA ARG A 110 -3.15 17.40 -2.43
C ARG A 110 -3.65 16.26 -3.30
N ASN A 111 -3.08 15.11 -3.08
CA ASN A 111 -3.41 13.89 -3.80
C ASN A 111 -4.29 12.99 -2.92
N HIS A 112 -5.40 12.52 -3.46
CA HIS A 112 -6.30 11.62 -2.74
C HIS A 112 -6.19 10.22 -3.33
N ILE A 113 -6.13 9.25 -2.43
CA ILE A 113 -6.11 7.82 -2.76
C ILE A 113 -7.19 7.15 -1.94
N ASP A 114 -8.10 6.50 -2.61
CA ASP A 114 -9.14 5.69 -2.01
C ASP A 114 -8.74 4.22 -2.09
N THR A 115 -8.77 3.53 -0.95
CA THR A 115 -8.46 2.10 -0.84
C THR A 115 -9.68 1.36 -0.33
N TRP A 116 -10.02 0.27 -0.99
CA TRP A 116 -11.03 -0.67 -0.53
C TRP A 116 -10.40 -2.05 -0.34
N MET A 117 -10.89 -2.81 0.63
CA MET A 117 -10.44 -4.17 0.89
C MET A 117 -11.61 -5.04 1.34
N LEU A 118 -11.66 -6.25 0.80
CA LEU A 118 -12.53 -7.34 1.25
C LEU A 118 -11.65 -8.49 1.70
N ALA A 119 -11.94 -9.07 2.85
CA ALA A 119 -11.24 -10.27 3.31
C ALA A 119 -12.23 -11.31 3.81
N MET A 120 -11.96 -12.57 3.48
CA MET A 120 -12.66 -13.74 3.96
C MET A 120 -11.70 -14.61 4.76
N HIS A 121 -12.12 -15.00 5.95
CA HIS A 121 -11.32 -15.81 6.87
C HIS A 121 -11.99 -17.17 7.08
N TYR A 122 -11.20 -18.23 7.03
CA TYR A 122 -11.62 -19.58 7.34
C TYR A 122 -10.77 -20.16 8.47
N ASP A 123 -11.41 -20.48 9.58
CA ASP A 123 -10.80 -21.15 10.73
C ASP A 123 -11.20 -22.65 10.73
N PRO A 124 -10.34 -23.57 10.25
CA PRO A 124 -10.62 -25.00 10.22
C PRO A 124 -10.67 -25.62 11.62
N LEU A 125 -10.15 -24.96 12.64
CA LEU A 125 -10.00 -25.44 14.02
C LEU A 125 -10.83 -24.60 15.00
N ALA A 126 -11.96 -24.07 14.58
CA ALA A 126 -12.83 -23.18 15.37
C ALA A 126 -13.50 -23.87 16.58
N GLU A 127 -12.86 -24.85 17.19
CA GLU A 127 -13.35 -25.51 18.40
C GLU A 127 -13.12 -24.63 19.63
N ALA A 128 -14.10 -24.56 20.53
CA ALA A 128 -13.98 -23.82 21.76
C ALA A 128 -12.80 -24.32 22.60
N GLY A 129 -11.94 -23.41 23.05
CA GLY A 129 -10.82 -23.70 23.97
C GLY A 129 -9.48 -24.09 23.32
N ALA A 130 -9.36 -24.06 22.01
CA ALA A 130 -8.07 -24.27 21.36
C ALA A 130 -7.14 -23.06 21.62
N ARG A 131 -5.97 -23.30 22.25
CA ARG A 131 -4.94 -22.26 22.50
C ARG A 131 -4.20 -21.87 21.21
N ASP A 132 -4.03 -22.84 20.33
CA ASP A 132 -3.35 -22.65 19.04
C ASP A 132 -4.37 -22.71 17.91
N ARG A 133 -4.32 -21.79 16.99
CA ARG A 133 -5.23 -21.69 15.86
C ARG A 133 -4.47 -21.50 14.56
N ILE A 134 -5.05 -22.03 13.51
CA ILE A 134 -4.60 -21.82 12.13
C ILE A 134 -5.80 -21.24 11.39
N MET A 135 -5.59 -20.13 10.68
CA MET A 135 -6.61 -19.49 9.87
C MET A 135 -6.10 -19.31 8.45
N LEU A 136 -6.95 -19.54 7.48
CA LEU A 136 -6.74 -19.16 6.08
C LEU A 136 -7.46 -17.83 5.85
N ARG A 137 -6.78 -16.90 5.18
CA ARG A 137 -7.39 -15.64 4.76
C ARG A 137 -7.22 -15.45 3.27
N PHE A 138 -8.30 -15.04 2.62
CA PHE A 138 -8.32 -14.59 1.23
C PHE A 138 -8.73 -13.12 1.22
N SER A 139 -7.90 -12.28 0.62
CA SER A 139 -8.12 -10.85 0.56
C SER A 139 -8.10 -10.36 -0.88
N LEU A 140 -8.98 -9.42 -1.18
CA LEU A 140 -9.03 -8.68 -2.43
C LEU A 140 -9.10 -7.19 -2.08
N TRP A 141 -8.21 -6.38 -2.65
CA TRP A 141 -8.26 -4.93 -2.44
C TRP A 141 -7.73 -4.17 -3.64
N GLY A 142 -7.92 -2.86 -3.62
CA GLY A 142 -7.39 -1.98 -4.65
C GLY A 142 -7.28 -0.56 -4.14
N ASP A 143 -6.35 0.16 -4.74
CA ASP A 143 -6.15 1.58 -4.57
C ASP A 143 -6.56 2.31 -5.84
N HIS A 144 -7.16 3.48 -5.68
CA HIS A 144 -7.59 4.35 -6.78
C HIS A 144 -7.23 5.80 -6.51
N ALA A 145 -6.65 6.45 -7.52
CA ALA A 145 -6.48 7.90 -7.56
C ALA A 145 -6.98 8.44 -8.90
N GLY A 146 -8.01 9.29 -8.88
CA GLY A 146 -8.51 9.92 -10.10
C GLY A 146 -7.47 10.81 -10.75
N SER A 147 -6.69 11.55 -9.95
CA SER A 147 -5.51 12.30 -10.39
C SER A 147 -4.48 12.38 -9.28
N LEU A 148 -3.20 12.30 -9.66
CA LEU A 148 -2.06 12.60 -8.82
C LEU A 148 -1.31 13.78 -9.43
N ASN A 149 -1.21 14.88 -8.69
CA ASN A 149 -0.67 16.13 -9.17
C ASN A 149 0.66 16.44 -8.51
N ARG A 150 1.57 16.98 -9.30
CA ARG A 150 2.83 17.55 -8.85
C ARG A 150 3.09 18.85 -9.63
N SER A 151 3.00 20.00 -8.94
CA SER A 151 3.21 21.33 -9.50
C SER A 151 4.64 21.83 -9.34
N SER A 152 5.52 21.07 -8.69
CA SER A 152 6.93 21.46 -8.54
C SER A 152 7.69 21.23 -9.85
N PRO A 153 8.37 22.26 -10.40
CA PRO A 153 9.13 22.14 -11.63
C PRO A 153 10.27 21.12 -11.50
N VAL A 154 10.46 20.31 -12.55
CA VAL A 154 11.58 19.37 -12.67
C VAL A 154 12.28 19.62 -14.01
N MET A 155 13.58 19.81 -13.97
CA MET A 155 14.38 19.95 -15.18
C MET A 155 14.95 18.57 -15.57
N VAL A 156 14.69 18.17 -16.82
CA VAL A 156 15.28 16.98 -17.42
C VAL A 156 16.00 17.41 -18.70
N ARG A 157 17.33 17.35 -18.69
CA ARG A 157 18.16 17.96 -19.76
C ARG A 157 17.79 19.43 -19.96
N ASN A 158 17.40 19.83 -21.17
CA ASN A 158 17.04 21.21 -21.53
C ASN A 158 15.52 21.47 -21.52
N THR A 159 14.75 20.62 -20.85
CA THR A 159 13.29 20.72 -20.78
C THR A 159 12.85 20.80 -19.35
N THR A 160 12.08 21.83 -19.00
CA THR A 160 11.48 21.98 -17.68
C THR A 160 10.05 21.48 -17.71
N PHE A 161 9.76 20.51 -16.86
CA PHE A 161 8.40 20.03 -16.61
C PHE A 161 7.84 20.85 -15.45
N ASN A 162 6.97 21.79 -15.75
CA ASN A 162 6.40 22.70 -14.75
C ASN A 162 5.31 22.05 -13.90
N SER A 163 4.64 21.05 -14.43
CA SER A 163 3.65 20.23 -13.70
C SER A 163 3.58 18.85 -14.32
N LEU A 164 3.17 17.88 -13.50
CA LEU A 164 2.85 16.53 -13.93
C LEU A 164 1.56 16.10 -13.26
N THR A 165 0.62 15.60 -14.03
CA THR A 165 -0.62 14.97 -13.56
C THR A 165 -0.69 13.55 -14.10
N VAL A 166 -0.81 12.59 -13.20
CA VAL A 166 -1.08 11.19 -13.51
C VAL A 166 -2.58 10.96 -13.32
N ASN A 167 -3.28 10.53 -14.36
CA ASN A 167 -4.73 10.34 -14.31
C ASN A 167 -5.09 8.87 -14.23
N ASN A 168 -6.15 8.58 -13.48
CA ASN A 168 -6.73 7.25 -13.33
C ASN A 168 -5.66 6.19 -12.97
N ALA A 169 -4.90 6.46 -11.92
CA ALA A 169 -3.99 5.49 -11.36
C ALA A 169 -4.78 4.50 -10.48
N ASN A 170 -4.66 3.22 -10.80
CA ASN A 170 -5.38 2.15 -10.12
C ASN A 170 -4.47 0.96 -9.90
N ASP A 171 -4.73 0.22 -8.85
CA ASP A 171 -4.30 -1.16 -8.74
C ASP A 171 -5.40 -2.06 -8.19
N VAL A 172 -5.32 -3.33 -8.49
CA VAL A 172 -6.15 -4.39 -7.90
C VAL A 172 -5.23 -5.51 -7.45
N GLN A 173 -5.47 -6.03 -6.27
CA GLN A 173 -4.61 -6.99 -5.60
C GLN A 173 -5.44 -8.12 -4.99
N ALA A 174 -4.90 -9.34 -5.05
CA ALA A 174 -5.45 -10.51 -4.41
C ALA A 174 -4.36 -11.25 -3.62
N GLN A 175 -4.68 -11.75 -2.44
CA GLN A 175 -3.74 -12.45 -1.55
C GLN A 175 -4.40 -13.61 -0.83
N ALA A 176 -3.63 -14.67 -0.63
CA ALA A 176 -3.98 -15.77 0.25
C ALA A 176 -2.92 -15.89 1.36
N ASP A 177 -3.38 -15.99 2.60
CA ASP A 177 -2.53 -16.09 3.77
C ASP A 177 -2.84 -17.33 4.59
N VAL A 178 -1.81 -17.83 5.27
CA VAL A 178 -1.93 -18.72 6.42
C VAL A 178 -1.49 -17.95 7.64
N ILE A 179 -2.36 -17.91 8.63
CA ILE A 179 -2.13 -17.21 9.89
C ILE A 179 -2.11 -18.25 11.01
N PHE A 180 -1.07 -18.19 11.84
CA PHE A 180 -0.92 -19.01 13.02
C PHE A 180 -1.02 -18.10 14.24
N SER A 181 -1.82 -18.47 15.23
CA SER A 181 -1.91 -17.75 16.49
C SER A 181 -1.81 -18.74 17.65
N GLY A 182 -1.02 -18.38 18.68
CA GLY A 182 -0.87 -19.18 19.88
C GLY A 182 -0.88 -18.30 21.13
N GLU A 183 -1.56 -18.76 22.17
CA GLU A 183 -1.51 -18.15 23.50
C GLU A 183 -0.34 -18.73 24.28
N LEU A 184 0.77 -17.96 24.41
CA LEU A 184 1.94 -18.35 25.22
C LEU A 184 1.59 -18.35 26.70
N THR A 185 0.80 -17.39 27.14
CA THR A 185 0.26 -17.27 28.52
C THR A 185 -1.11 -16.58 28.42
N GLU A 186 -1.85 -16.51 29.51
CA GLU A 186 -3.11 -15.77 29.60
C GLU A 186 -2.99 -14.27 29.19
N ARG A 187 -1.77 -13.74 29.22
CA ARG A 187 -1.45 -12.33 28.91
C ARG A 187 -0.72 -12.14 27.61
N ASN A 188 -0.15 -13.19 27.05
CA ASN A 188 0.73 -13.10 25.88
C ASN A 188 0.22 -13.97 24.74
N GLN A 189 0.01 -13.35 23.60
CA GLN A 189 -0.37 -14.01 22.36
C GLN A 189 0.66 -13.71 21.27
N LEU A 190 1.04 -14.72 20.54
CA LEU A 190 1.90 -14.61 19.37
C LEU A 190 1.09 -14.96 18.12
N THR A 191 1.25 -14.17 17.08
CA THR A 191 0.66 -14.43 15.75
C THR A 191 1.75 -14.38 14.71
N GLY A 192 1.80 -15.35 13.82
CA GLY A 192 2.64 -15.37 12.63
C GLY A 192 1.79 -15.52 11.38
N PHE A 193 2.25 -14.98 10.25
CA PHE A 193 1.59 -15.17 8.98
C PHE A 193 2.58 -15.34 7.82
N VAL A 194 2.11 -16.05 6.82
CA VAL A 194 2.77 -16.19 5.50
C VAL A 194 1.69 -15.98 4.44
N GLY A 195 1.93 -15.09 3.51
CA GLY A 195 0.99 -14.77 2.44
C GLY A 195 1.66 -14.67 1.08
N LEU A 196 0.92 -15.10 0.08
CA LEU A 196 1.25 -14.94 -1.34
C LEU A 196 0.13 -14.16 -2.01
N GLY A 197 0.48 -13.22 -2.85
CA GLY A 197 -0.56 -12.45 -3.51
C GLY A 197 -0.17 -11.94 -4.90
N ILE A 198 -1.12 -11.28 -5.54
CA ILE A 198 -0.99 -10.74 -6.89
C ILE A 198 -1.58 -9.32 -6.98
N SER A 199 -0.92 -8.39 -7.76
CA SER A 199 -1.47 -7.08 -8.09
C SER A 199 -1.32 -6.75 -9.57
N ARG A 200 -2.19 -5.90 -10.07
CA ARG A 200 -2.10 -5.29 -11.39
C ARG A 200 -2.22 -3.78 -11.23
N VAL A 201 -1.23 -3.07 -11.74
CA VAL A 201 -1.19 -1.60 -11.76
C VAL A 201 -1.52 -1.10 -13.15
N THR A 202 -2.39 -0.09 -13.21
CA THR A 202 -2.78 0.59 -14.46
C THR A 202 -2.84 2.09 -14.23
N VAL A 203 -2.32 2.85 -15.20
CA VAL A 203 -2.40 4.30 -15.28
C VAL A 203 -3.10 4.66 -16.60
N GLY A 204 -4.05 5.60 -16.56
CA GLY A 204 -4.81 5.97 -17.75
C GLY A 204 -4.06 6.91 -18.69
N SER A 205 -3.49 7.99 -18.15
CA SER A 205 -2.72 8.96 -18.93
C SER A 205 -1.83 9.84 -18.06
N LEU A 206 -0.87 10.49 -18.70
CA LEU A 206 -0.05 11.55 -18.12
C LEU A 206 -0.34 12.87 -18.79
N ASN A 207 -0.54 13.93 -18.03
CA ASN A 207 -0.59 15.29 -18.51
C ASN A 207 0.56 16.09 -17.91
N THR A 208 1.26 16.86 -18.73
CA THR A 208 2.37 17.70 -18.28
C THR A 208 2.37 19.04 -18.99
N ARG A 209 2.80 20.07 -18.27
CA ARG A 209 3.18 21.34 -18.89
C ARG A 209 4.69 21.39 -18.97
N LEU A 210 5.23 21.32 -20.17
CA LEU A 210 6.67 21.40 -20.40
C LEU A 210 7.05 22.75 -20.99
N GLN A 211 8.21 23.24 -20.59
CA GLN A 211 8.83 24.46 -21.14
C GLN A 211 10.12 24.08 -21.87
N ARG A 212 10.24 24.56 -23.11
CA ARG A 212 11.47 24.45 -23.89
C ARG A 212 11.82 25.82 -24.48
N GLY A 213 12.90 26.41 -23.99
CA GLY A 213 13.20 27.82 -24.29
C GLY A 213 12.09 28.73 -23.76
N ASN A 214 11.56 29.60 -24.63
CA ASN A 214 10.49 30.53 -24.30
C ASN A 214 9.08 29.95 -24.55
N CYS A 215 8.98 28.70 -25.00
CA CYS A 215 7.70 28.10 -25.38
C CYS A 215 7.21 27.11 -24.32
N ASN A 216 5.94 27.22 -23.96
CA ASN A 216 5.26 26.30 -23.07
C ASN A 216 4.30 25.43 -23.87
N PHE A 217 4.31 24.12 -23.60
CA PHE A 217 3.45 23.14 -24.24
C PHE A 217 2.64 22.37 -23.19
N ASN A 218 1.35 22.19 -23.43
CA ASN A 218 0.55 21.23 -22.72
C ASN A 218 0.66 19.90 -23.49
N VAL A 219 1.12 18.86 -22.83
CA VAL A 219 1.36 17.54 -23.46
C VAL A 219 0.55 16.50 -22.71
N ALA A 220 -0.19 15.68 -23.46
CA ALA A 220 -0.87 14.50 -22.97
C ALA A 220 -0.23 13.24 -23.56
N ILE A 221 -0.01 12.22 -22.72
CA ILE A 221 0.53 10.92 -23.13
C ILE A 221 -0.44 9.84 -22.64
N GLY A 222 -0.95 9.05 -23.56
CA GLY A 222 -1.87 7.96 -23.27
C GLY A 222 -1.24 6.58 -23.37
N SER A 223 -2.08 5.55 -23.19
CA SER A 223 -1.68 4.14 -23.31
C SER A 223 -1.28 3.72 -24.74
N ASP A 224 -1.55 4.54 -25.73
CA ASP A 224 -1.09 4.40 -27.12
C ASP A 224 0.39 4.83 -27.29
N ASN A 225 0.99 5.30 -26.23
CA ASN A 225 2.37 5.85 -26.19
C ASN A 225 2.58 7.06 -27.09
N LEU A 226 1.49 7.78 -27.48
CA LEU A 226 1.57 9.02 -28.23
C LEU A 226 1.61 10.23 -27.29
N ALA A 227 2.62 11.06 -27.47
CA ALA A 227 2.76 12.36 -26.83
C ALA A 227 2.12 13.43 -27.74
N ASN A 228 0.92 13.89 -27.38
CA ASN A 228 0.18 14.92 -28.07
C ASN A 228 0.41 16.26 -27.38
N GLY A 229 1.13 17.16 -28.00
CA GLY A 229 1.48 18.46 -27.47
C GLY A 229 0.81 19.61 -28.22
N GLN A 230 0.39 20.62 -27.45
CA GLN A 230 -0.14 21.87 -27.99
C GLN A 230 0.53 23.06 -27.31
N LEU A 231 0.88 24.08 -28.08
CA LEU A 231 1.43 25.32 -27.57
C LEU A 231 0.41 25.96 -26.62
N ALA A 232 0.84 26.26 -25.38
CA ALA A 232 -0.05 26.77 -24.34
C ALA A 232 -0.37 28.28 -24.53
N ALA A 233 0.55 29.03 -25.13
CA ALA A 233 0.42 30.44 -25.47
C ALA A 233 1.43 30.82 -26.56
N PRO A 234 1.21 31.88 -27.35
CA PRO A 234 2.20 32.36 -28.30
C PRO A 234 3.59 32.55 -27.68
N CYS A 235 4.63 32.16 -28.41
CA CYS A 235 6.00 32.26 -27.94
C CYS A 235 6.98 32.64 -29.06
N ASN A 236 8.15 33.19 -28.69
CA ASN A 236 9.18 33.56 -29.65
C ASN A 236 10.27 32.49 -29.73
N VAL A 237 10.56 32.07 -30.96
CA VAL A 237 11.69 31.20 -31.28
C VAL A 237 12.63 31.99 -32.21
N GLY A 238 13.72 32.50 -31.64
CA GLY A 238 14.54 33.51 -32.32
C GLY A 238 13.72 34.77 -32.63
N ASN A 239 13.67 35.13 -33.91
CA ASN A 239 12.94 36.31 -34.38
C ASN A 239 11.52 35.99 -34.88
N VAL A 240 11.04 34.75 -34.72
CA VAL A 240 9.74 34.31 -35.19
C VAL A 240 8.79 34.10 -34.02
N THR A 241 7.60 34.69 -34.08
CA THR A 241 6.52 34.44 -33.11
C THR A 241 5.66 33.27 -33.59
N LEU A 242 5.67 32.17 -32.83
CA LEU A 242 4.76 31.07 -33.04
C LEU A 242 3.42 31.38 -32.34
N GLN A 243 2.35 31.54 -33.13
CA GLN A 243 0.99 31.81 -32.63
C GLN A 243 0.32 30.51 -32.14
N SER A 244 0.57 29.41 -32.83
CA SER A 244 0.08 28.10 -32.50
C SER A 244 1.08 27.03 -32.97
N ALA A 245 1.18 25.95 -32.25
CA ALA A 245 1.93 24.76 -32.67
C ALA A 245 1.33 23.53 -32.00
N SER A 246 1.22 22.44 -32.75
CA SER A 246 0.85 21.13 -32.21
C SER A 246 1.80 20.08 -32.74
N PHE A 247 1.97 19.01 -31.98
CA PHE A 247 2.73 17.85 -32.40
C PHE A 247 2.09 16.56 -31.85
N SER A 248 2.29 15.48 -32.56
CA SER A 248 1.97 14.13 -32.11
C SER A 248 3.14 13.25 -32.46
N VAL A 249 3.81 12.70 -31.45
CA VAL A 249 5.02 11.89 -31.61
C VAL A 249 4.99 10.71 -30.65
N ASN A 250 5.66 9.62 -31.00
CA ASN A 250 5.78 8.51 -30.11
C ASN A 250 6.69 8.89 -28.93
N ALA A 251 6.22 8.67 -27.69
CA ALA A 251 6.92 9.04 -26.47
C ALA A 251 8.26 8.28 -26.31
N SER A 252 8.42 7.12 -26.96
CA SER A 252 9.67 6.38 -26.97
C SER A 252 10.85 7.15 -27.59
N GLN A 253 10.59 8.12 -28.46
CA GLN A 253 11.62 9.03 -28.99
C GLN A 253 12.24 9.88 -27.89
N PHE A 254 11.59 10.05 -26.76
CA PHE A 254 12.08 10.73 -25.55
C PHE A 254 12.56 9.76 -24.46
N GLY A 255 12.59 8.45 -24.77
CA GLY A 255 13.00 7.40 -23.85
C GLY A 255 11.91 6.92 -22.91
N LEU A 256 10.66 7.40 -23.06
CA LEU A 256 9.51 7.02 -22.26
C LEU A 256 8.70 5.94 -22.99
N ASP A 257 8.42 4.83 -22.31
CA ASP A 257 7.41 3.86 -22.73
C ASP A 257 6.30 3.85 -21.70
N PHE A 258 5.13 4.41 -22.08
CA PHE A 258 4.04 4.61 -21.14
C PHE A 258 3.61 3.30 -20.45
N ASN A 259 3.48 2.23 -21.22
CA ASN A 259 3.02 0.96 -20.66
C ASN A 259 4.09 0.30 -19.78
N ASP A 260 5.33 0.22 -20.25
CA ASP A 260 6.41 -0.44 -19.51
C ASP A 260 6.88 0.38 -18.30
N ASP A 261 6.70 1.71 -18.34
CA ASP A 261 7.13 2.60 -17.26
C ASP A 261 6.09 2.70 -16.12
N PHE A 262 4.80 2.59 -16.43
CA PHE A 262 3.71 2.86 -15.46
C PHE A 262 2.76 1.69 -15.23
N ASN A 263 2.52 0.85 -16.25
CA ASN A 263 1.61 -0.28 -16.16
C ASN A 263 2.41 -1.56 -15.95
N TYR A 264 2.10 -2.28 -14.91
CA TYR A 264 2.80 -3.53 -14.63
C TYR A 264 1.93 -4.49 -13.88
N THR A 265 2.34 -5.70 -13.97
CA THR A 265 1.87 -6.78 -13.15
C THR A 265 3.01 -7.12 -12.20
N ALA A 266 2.72 -7.27 -10.93
CA ALA A 266 3.78 -7.58 -9.96
C ALA A 266 3.47 -8.80 -9.05
N GLY A 267 4.42 -9.58 -8.49
CA GLY A 267 4.47 -10.76 -7.63
C GLY A 267 4.93 -10.50 -6.19
N TYR A 268 4.26 -11.06 -5.05
CA TYR A 268 4.77 -10.83 -3.70
C TYR A 268 4.61 -11.95 -2.67
N LEU A 269 5.59 -12.03 -1.80
CA LEU A 269 5.58 -12.82 -0.59
C LEU A 269 5.51 -11.87 0.59
N ASN A 270 4.61 -12.14 1.53
CA ASN A 270 4.53 -11.49 2.83
C ASN A 270 4.85 -12.47 3.93
N LEU A 271 5.70 -12.07 4.86
CA LEU A 271 6.03 -12.79 6.06
C LEU A 271 5.95 -11.83 7.25
N GLY A 272 5.43 -12.28 8.36
CA GLY A 272 5.44 -11.43 9.53
C GLY A 272 4.72 -12.04 10.71
N GLY A 273 4.49 -11.18 11.70
CA GLY A 273 3.78 -11.58 12.89
C GLY A 273 3.58 -10.42 13.85
N SER A 274 2.90 -10.71 14.93
CA SER A 274 2.74 -9.79 16.04
C SER A 274 2.79 -10.50 17.39
N TRP A 275 3.32 -9.81 18.37
CA TRP A 275 3.22 -10.16 19.77
C TRP A 275 2.28 -9.20 20.46
N ARG A 276 1.26 -9.73 21.17
CA ARG A 276 0.29 -8.98 21.95
C ARG A 276 0.45 -9.32 23.42
N TRP A 277 0.60 -8.29 24.26
CA TRP A 277 0.54 -8.38 25.70
C TRP A 277 -0.72 -7.68 26.21
N LYS A 278 -1.44 -8.31 27.13
CA LYS A 278 -2.68 -7.80 27.72
C LYS A 278 -2.59 -7.82 29.25
N TYR A 279 -2.99 -6.73 29.86
CA TYR A 279 -3.09 -6.60 31.31
C TYR A 279 -4.34 -5.81 31.67
N ASP A 280 -5.33 -6.49 32.28
CA ASP A 280 -6.65 -5.96 32.57
C ASP A 280 -7.29 -5.31 31.32
N ARG A 281 -7.51 -4.01 31.32
CA ARG A 281 -8.12 -3.23 30.21
C ARG A 281 -7.08 -2.70 29.24
N PHE A 282 -5.80 -2.83 29.52
CA PHE A 282 -4.71 -2.34 28.68
C PHE A 282 -4.15 -3.48 27.82
N ALA A 283 -3.85 -3.18 26.55
CA ALA A 283 -3.06 -4.07 25.72
C ALA A 283 -2.00 -3.29 24.93
N ALA A 284 -0.86 -3.95 24.73
CA ALA A 284 0.20 -3.51 23.83
C ALA A 284 0.43 -4.58 22.77
N ARG A 285 0.64 -4.17 21.52
CA ARG A 285 0.89 -5.08 20.42
C ARG A 285 2.05 -4.57 19.59
N LEU A 286 3.06 -5.41 19.38
CA LEU A 286 4.19 -5.15 18.48
C LEU A 286 3.99 -6.00 17.24
N GLY A 287 4.09 -5.40 16.05
CA GLY A 287 3.94 -6.08 14.77
C GLY A 287 5.15 -5.87 13.88
N TYR A 288 5.47 -6.88 13.08
CA TYR A 288 6.51 -6.82 12.05
C TYR A 288 6.04 -7.52 10.79
N GLN A 289 6.40 -6.95 9.64
CA GLN A 289 6.14 -7.50 8.31
C GLN A 289 7.37 -7.33 7.44
N PHE A 290 7.72 -8.38 6.74
CA PHE A 290 8.64 -8.38 5.60
C PHE A 290 7.85 -8.68 4.34
N GLN A 291 8.11 -7.91 3.28
CA GLN A 291 7.52 -8.08 1.98
C GLN A 291 8.62 -8.20 0.93
N TYR A 292 8.47 -9.15 0.03
CA TYR A 292 9.33 -9.31 -1.15
C TYR A 292 8.49 -9.18 -2.42
N LEU A 293 8.97 -8.38 -3.38
CA LEU A 293 8.24 -7.95 -4.56
C LEU A 293 8.99 -8.33 -5.83
N LEU A 294 8.28 -8.91 -6.79
CA LEU A 294 8.75 -9.22 -8.13
C LEU A 294 7.84 -8.53 -9.15
N ARG A 295 8.33 -7.60 -9.94
CA ARG A 295 7.55 -6.83 -10.91
C ARG A 295 7.94 -7.16 -12.33
N SER A 296 6.94 -7.24 -13.23
CA SER A 296 7.20 -7.32 -14.67
C SER A 296 7.69 -5.96 -15.18
N ASN A 297 8.60 -5.94 -16.09
CA ASN A 297 9.11 -4.80 -16.87
C ASN A 297 9.57 -3.57 -16.05
N VAL A 298 8.77 -3.05 -15.12
CA VAL A 298 9.02 -1.79 -14.43
C VAL A 298 10.34 -1.75 -13.66
N ASP A 299 10.82 -2.87 -13.12
CA ASP A 299 12.11 -2.92 -12.41
C ASP A 299 13.28 -2.75 -13.38
N SER A 300 13.26 -3.40 -14.55
CA SER A 300 14.27 -3.20 -15.60
C SER A 300 14.21 -1.82 -16.22
N ARG A 301 13.00 -1.24 -16.31
CA ARG A 301 12.84 0.14 -16.77
C ARG A 301 13.39 1.13 -15.74
N ALA A 302 13.20 0.90 -14.43
CA ALA A 302 13.81 1.70 -13.39
C ALA A 302 15.34 1.69 -13.48
N GLU A 303 15.95 0.53 -13.72
CA GLU A 303 17.39 0.39 -13.97
C GLU A 303 17.85 1.20 -15.19
N SER A 304 17.07 1.22 -16.28
CA SER A 304 17.38 2.02 -17.47
C SER A 304 17.36 3.54 -17.21
N TYR A 305 16.64 3.99 -16.17
CA TYR A 305 16.66 5.38 -15.69
C TYR A 305 17.76 5.64 -14.64
N GLY A 306 18.59 4.65 -14.33
CA GLY A 306 19.65 4.73 -13.34
C GLY A 306 19.16 4.57 -11.88
N ASN A 307 17.95 4.06 -11.67
CA ASN A 307 17.39 3.80 -10.35
C ASN A 307 17.58 2.31 -9.97
N ALA A 308 17.93 2.04 -8.71
CA ALA A 308 17.95 0.68 -8.20
C ALA A 308 16.50 0.21 -7.88
N PRO A 309 16.06 -0.96 -8.39
CA PRO A 309 14.75 -1.48 -8.05
C PRO A 309 14.63 -1.83 -6.56
N ILE A 310 13.53 -1.43 -5.93
CA ILE A 310 13.23 -1.78 -4.55
C ILE A 310 12.38 -3.05 -4.54
N LYS A 311 13.00 -4.18 -4.22
CA LYS A 311 12.36 -5.51 -4.25
C LYS A 311 11.88 -6.01 -2.89
N SER A 312 12.21 -5.33 -1.80
CA SER A 312 11.76 -5.72 -0.46
C SER A 312 11.35 -4.50 0.35
N ASN A 313 10.46 -4.70 1.30
CA ASN A 313 10.10 -3.70 2.29
C ASN A 313 9.98 -4.34 3.68
N HIS A 314 10.25 -3.56 4.70
CA HIS A 314 10.12 -3.95 6.10
C HIS A 314 9.22 -2.93 6.79
N THR A 315 8.23 -3.42 7.53
CA THR A 315 7.32 -2.57 8.29
C THR A 315 7.29 -3.02 9.75
N LEU A 316 7.43 -2.07 10.65
CA LEU A 316 7.32 -2.26 12.10
C LEU A 316 6.15 -1.43 12.62
N GLY A 317 5.34 -1.99 13.51
CA GLY A 317 4.22 -1.32 14.14
C GLY A 317 4.15 -1.53 15.64
N LEU A 318 3.65 -0.52 16.35
CA LEU A 318 3.30 -0.58 17.77
C LEU A 318 1.86 -0.08 17.93
N GLU A 319 1.01 -0.86 18.61
CA GLU A 319 -0.33 -0.46 19.01
C GLU A 319 -0.45 -0.53 20.52
N LEU A 320 -1.01 0.52 21.10
CA LEU A 320 -1.41 0.58 22.52
C LEU A 320 -2.92 0.75 22.53
N SER A 321 -3.63 -0.04 23.33
CA SER A 321 -5.08 0.01 23.40
C SER A 321 -5.58 -0.06 24.83
N TYR A 322 -6.78 0.52 25.05
CA TYR A 322 -7.44 0.55 26.35
C TYR A 322 -8.93 0.30 26.21
N GLY A 323 -9.43 -0.69 26.95
CA GLY A 323 -10.83 -1.05 27.01
C GLY A 323 -11.61 -0.03 27.87
N VAL A 324 -12.32 0.91 27.23
CA VAL A 324 -13.14 1.93 27.92
C VAL A 324 -14.48 1.38 28.39
N ALA A 325 -15.00 0.35 27.71
CA ALA A 325 -16.19 -0.40 28.09
C ALA A 325 -16.04 -1.86 27.68
N LYS A 326 -16.99 -2.72 28.05
CA LYS A 326 -16.94 -4.17 27.76
C LYS A 326 -16.65 -4.51 26.30
N ASN A 327 -17.21 -3.74 25.38
CA ASN A 327 -17.15 -3.99 23.94
C ASN A 327 -16.47 -2.83 23.17
N VAL A 328 -15.88 -1.85 23.86
CA VAL A 328 -15.32 -0.64 23.25
C VAL A 328 -13.87 -0.47 23.69
N GLU A 329 -13.00 -0.38 22.73
CA GLU A 329 -11.56 -0.17 22.91
C GLU A 329 -11.12 1.08 22.13
N VAL A 330 -10.34 1.94 22.75
CA VAL A 330 -9.62 3.02 22.05
C VAL A 330 -8.19 2.59 21.84
N PHE A 331 -7.58 3.00 20.74
CA PHE A 331 -6.20 2.64 20.44
C PHE A 331 -5.40 3.80 19.87
N LEU A 332 -4.10 3.75 20.12
CA LEU A 332 -3.06 4.55 19.49
C LEU A 332 -2.11 3.60 18.78
N ARG A 333 -1.84 3.85 17.50
CA ARG A 333 -0.99 3.00 16.67
C ARG A 333 0.09 3.83 16.01
N GLY A 334 1.31 3.33 15.93
CA GLY A 334 2.39 3.86 15.12
C GLY A 334 2.93 2.78 14.20
N GLN A 335 3.24 3.14 12.96
CA GLN A 335 3.81 2.23 11.98
C GLN A 335 4.91 2.93 11.19
N ALA A 336 5.99 2.23 10.90
CA ALA A 336 7.11 2.72 10.10
C ALA A 336 7.56 1.67 9.10
N SER A 337 7.79 2.10 7.85
CA SER A 337 8.28 1.27 6.75
C SER A 337 9.64 1.73 6.28
N LEU A 338 10.48 0.80 5.84
CA LEU A 338 11.82 1.08 5.34
C LEU A 338 11.76 1.92 4.05
N TYR A 339 10.79 1.60 3.18
CA TYR A 339 10.58 2.28 1.91
C TYR A 339 9.17 2.85 1.82
N ASN A 340 9.09 4.11 1.40
CA ASN A 340 7.86 4.87 1.36
C ASN A 340 6.84 4.30 0.36
N PHE A 341 5.70 3.83 0.85
CA PHE A 341 4.58 3.25 0.08
C PHE A 341 4.92 2.08 -0.85
N VAL A 342 6.16 1.61 -0.86
CA VAL A 342 6.55 0.47 -1.71
C VAL A 342 5.84 -0.78 -1.24
N GLY A 343 5.02 -1.33 -2.10
CA GLY A 343 4.20 -2.51 -1.82
C GLY A 343 2.89 -2.23 -1.07
N THR A 344 2.61 -0.99 -0.68
CA THR A 344 1.37 -0.59 0.01
C THR A 344 0.42 0.13 -0.92
N ILE A 345 0.95 0.97 -1.80
CA ILE A 345 0.23 1.65 -2.88
C ILE A 345 1.01 1.43 -4.17
N PRO A 346 0.81 0.30 -4.85
CA PRO A 346 1.63 -0.15 -5.97
C PRO A 346 1.79 0.87 -7.09
N PHE A 347 0.74 1.60 -7.48
CA PHE A 347 0.83 2.57 -8.58
C PHE A 347 1.74 3.78 -8.29
N LEU A 348 2.10 4.04 -7.03
CA LEU A 348 3.09 5.07 -6.71
C LEU A 348 4.51 4.64 -7.09
N TYR A 349 4.78 3.34 -7.18
CA TYR A 349 6.04 2.80 -7.68
C TYR A 349 5.97 2.62 -9.20
N ASN A 350 6.83 3.30 -9.91
CA ASN A 350 6.98 3.19 -11.36
C ASN A 350 8.45 3.46 -11.75
N ALA A 351 8.81 3.29 -13.02
CA ALA A 351 10.18 3.44 -13.47
C ALA A 351 10.80 4.79 -13.12
N THR A 352 9.99 5.86 -13.11
CA THR A 352 10.47 7.23 -12.82
C THR A 352 10.50 7.58 -11.35
N THR A 353 9.70 6.91 -10.49
CA THR A 353 9.60 7.20 -9.07
C THR A 353 10.41 6.26 -8.19
N ALA A 354 10.87 5.12 -8.71
CA ALA A 354 11.58 4.08 -7.96
C ALA A 354 12.71 4.63 -7.07
N GLY A 355 13.58 5.50 -7.61
CA GLY A 355 14.67 6.10 -6.84
C GLY A 355 14.27 7.20 -5.85
N LYS A 356 12.97 7.59 -5.82
CA LYS A 356 12.45 8.61 -4.89
C LYS A 356 11.70 8.00 -3.72
N LEU A 357 11.34 6.73 -3.81
CA LEU A 357 10.65 5.97 -2.77
C LEU A 357 11.62 5.22 -1.85
N ASP A 358 12.93 5.32 -2.10
CA ASP A 358 14.00 4.80 -1.24
C ASP A 358 14.17 5.70 0.00
N ARG A 359 13.17 5.70 0.88
CA ARG A 359 13.13 6.57 2.06
C ARG A 359 12.25 5.94 3.15
N TYR A 360 12.66 6.07 4.40
CA TYR A 360 11.84 5.72 5.56
C TYR A 360 10.56 6.54 5.60
N TYR A 361 9.48 5.88 5.96
CA TYR A 361 8.17 6.52 6.10
C TYR A 361 7.40 5.88 7.26
N GLY A 362 6.65 6.70 7.96
CA GLY A 362 5.81 6.22 9.04
C GLY A 362 4.63 7.16 9.31
N TYR A 363 3.60 6.62 9.94
CA TYR A 363 2.44 7.40 10.36
C TYR A 363 1.93 6.92 11.72
N GLY A 364 1.18 7.80 12.38
CA GLY A 364 0.45 7.51 13.59
C GLY A 364 -1.04 7.43 13.34
N SER A 365 -1.76 6.61 14.10
CA SER A 365 -3.21 6.46 14.04
C SER A 365 -3.80 6.56 15.43
N ILE A 366 -4.94 7.20 15.54
CA ILE A 366 -5.82 7.12 16.70
C ILE A 366 -7.18 6.55 16.26
N GLY A 367 -7.76 5.65 17.04
CA GLY A 367 -9.01 5.02 16.64
C GLY A 367 -9.79 4.42 17.78
N ILE A 368 -10.96 3.94 17.41
CA ILE A 368 -11.89 3.24 18.27
C ILE A 368 -12.24 1.90 17.62
N ARG A 369 -12.30 0.86 18.43
CA ARG A 369 -12.71 -0.48 18.03
C ARG A 369 -13.89 -0.90 18.88
N PHE A 370 -14.90 -1.41 18.21
CA PHE A 370 -16.09 -1.99 18.80
C PHE A 370 -16.13 -3.49 18.44
N SER A 371 -16.32 -4.36 19.41
CA SER A 371 -16.30 -5.82 19.23
C SER A 371 -17.49 -6.46 19.94
N GLY A 372 -18.38 -7.08 19.16
CA GLY A 372 -19.42 -8.00 19.61
C GLY A 372 -20.75 -7.39 20.03
N PHE A 373 -21.78 -8.10 19.64
CA PHE A 373 -23.07 -8.28 20.33
C PHE A 373 -23.25 -9.76 20.61
#